data_834fa03c1555f0e9156319d3b7975e17
#
_entry.id   834fa03c1555f0e9156319d3b7975e17
#
_cell.length_a   1.000
_cell.length_b   1.000
_cell.length_c   1.000
_cell.angle_alpha   90.00
_cell.angle_beta   90.00
_cell.angle_gamma   90.00
#
_symmetry.space_group_name_H-M   'P 1'
#
loop_
_entity.id
_entity.type
_entity.pdbx_description
1 polymer ?
#
loop_
_entity_poly.entity_id
_entity_poly.type
_entity_poly.pdbx_seq_one_letter_code
_entity_poly.pdbx_strand_id
1 'polypeptide(L)'
;LMGEAYAAHPEYVVWVGLIILFDVWACIPFSRLREQGRALLFVGIKALNVVMNVALAVAFGVAGLFATEFGVGWVFVANLIASVVTWLVILATVDRTVPKINWALLAAVFAYSLPLLVGGLAGTANEFIDRQLIKYLVPEGAMAQVGIYGAITKIAVVMMLFYQMYRLAA
;
A
#
# COMPACT_ATOMS: atom_id res chain seq x y z
N LEU A 1 17.39 8.58 6.62
CA LEU A 1 15.98 8.30 6.90
C LEU A 1 15.72 6.81 7.14
N MET A 2 16.44 5.93 6.49
CA MET A 2 16.42 4.49 6.78
C MET A 2 17.52 4.21 7.81
N GLY A 3 17.19 3.53 8.93
CA GLY A 3 18.17 3.20 9.96
C GLY A 3 19.29 2.31 9.42
N GLU A 4 20.43 2.27 10.10
CA GLU A 4 21.62 1.52 9.68
C GLU A 4 21.34 0.04 9.37
N ALA A 5 20.34 -0.56 10.02
CA ALA A 5 19.90 -1.93 9.76
C ALA A 5 19.38 -2.17 8.32
N TYR A 6 18.87 -1.13 7.64
CA TYR A 6 18.40 -1.22 6.25
C TYR A 6 19.46 -0.84 5.22
N ALA A 7 20.52 -0.15 5.66
CA ALA A 7 21.64 0.21 4.78
C ALA A 7 22.47 -1.02 4.37
N ALA A 8 22.42 -2.09 5.16
CA ALA A 8 23.11 -3.35 4.89
C ALA A 8 22.42 -4.20 3.78
N HIS A 9 21.15 -3.92 3.45
CA HIS A 9 20.34 -4.72 2.53
C HIS A 9 19.71 -3.86 1.43
N PRO A 10 20.47 -3.44 0.39
CA PRO A 10 19.96 -2.63 -0.72
C PRO A 10 18.89 -3.37 -1.54
N GLU A 11 18.84 -4.68 -1.47
CA GLU A 11 17.83 -5.54 -2.09
C GLU A 11 16.40 -5.23 -1.64
N TYR A 12 16.19 -4.77 -0.39
CA TYR A 12 14.85 -4.40 0.08
C TYR A 12 14.24 -3.24 -0.69
N VAL A 13 15.07 -2.31 -1.17
CA VAL A 13 14.62 -1.19 -2.00
C VAL A 13 14.08 -1.70 -3.34
N VAL A 14 14.74 -2.70 -3.92
CA VAL A 14 14.30 -3.33 -5.18
C VAL A 14 12.97 -4.06 -4.98
N TRP A 15 12.82 -4.81 -3.88
CA TRP A 15 11.58 -5.52 -3.56
C TRP A 15 10.40 -4.56 -3.36
N VAL A 16 10.61 -3.49 -2.62
CA VAL A 16 9.60 -2.44 -2.44
C VAL A 16 9.25 -1.79 -3.77
N GLY A 17 10.24 -1.50 -4.62
CA GLY A 17 10.03 -0.95 -5.95
C GLY A 17 9.18 -1.87 -6.84
N LEU A 18 9.43 -3.18 -6.81
CA LEU A 18 8.64 -4.16 -7.54
C LEU A 18 7.20 -4.26 -7.02
N ILE A 19 7.00 -4.27 -5.69
CA ILE A 19 5.67 -4.28 -5.09
C ILE A 19 4.87 -3.05 -5.57
N ILE A 20 5.45 -1.85 -5.45
CA ILE A 20 4.81 -0.61 -5.90
C ILE A 20 4.48 -0.67 -7.39
N LEU A 21 5.37 -1.21 -8.22
CA LEU A 21 5.16 -1.34 -9.66
C LEU A 21 3.92 -2.21 -9.96
N PHE A 22 3.81 -3.37 -9.35
CA PHE A 22 2.64 -4.25 -9.54
C PHE A 22 1.35 -3.62 -8.99
N ASP A 23 1.41 -2.96 -7.84
CA ASP A 23 0.26 -2.28 -7.24
C ASP A 23 -0.23 -1.10 -8.10
N VAL A 24 0.68 -0.30 -8.66
CA VAL A 24 0.34 0.78 -9.60
C VAL A 24 -0.24 0.22 -10.89
N TRP A 25 0.31 -0.86 -11.43
CA TRP A 25 -0.25 -1.50 -12.63
C TRP A 25 -1.64 -2.09 -12.39
N ALA A 26 -1.90 -2.61 -11.20
CA ALA A 26 -3.22 -3.10 -10.81
C ALA A 26 -4.26 -1.97 -10.62
N CYS A 27 -3.82 -0.73 -10.37
CA CYS A 27 -4.71 0.39 -10.09
C CYS A 27 -5.70 0.68 -11.25
N ILE A 28 -5.23 0.65 -12.50
CA ILE A 28 -6.07 0.91 -13.68
C ILE A 28 -7.17 -0.15 -13.86
N PRO A 29 -6.86 -1.47 -13.88
CA PRO A 29 -7.88 -2.49 -13.93
C PRO A 29 -8.87 -2.45 -12.77
N PHE A 30 -8.40 -2.15 -11.56
CA PHE A 30 -9.27 -1.98 -10.39
C PHE A 30 -10.24 -0.80 -10.53
N SER A 31 -9.80 0.32 -11.10
CA SER A 31 -10.66 1.47 -11.37
C SER A 31 -11.75 1.11 -12.38
N ARG A 32 -11.41 0.32 -13.40
CA ARG A 32 -12.35 -0.18 -14.41
C ARG A 32 -13.41 -1.12 -13.81
N LEU A 33 -13.03 -2.01 -12.88
CA LEU A 33 -13.99 -2.86 -12.17
C LEU A 33 -15.02 -2.05 -11.37
N ARG A 34 -14.59 -0.94 -10.77
CA ARG A 34 -15.49 -0.02 -10.06
C ARG A 34 -16.43 0.71 -11.01
N GLU A 35 -15.92 1.19 -12.13
CA GLU A 35 -16.72 1.84 -13.18
C GLU A 35 -17.79 0.90 -13.76
N GLN A 36 -17.46 -0.38 -13.96
CA GLN A 36 -18.39 -1.41 -14.40
C GLN A 36 -19.42 -1.84 -13.36
N GLY A 37 -19.41 -1.28 -12.15
CA GLY A 37 -20.28 -1.67 -11.06
C GLY A 37 -20.03 -3.07 -10.50
N ARG A 38 -18.92 -3.71 -10.85
CA ARG A 38 -18.54 -5.08 -10.40
C ARG A 38 -17.91 -5.06 -9.00
N ALA A 39 -18.64 -4.49 -8.04
CA ALA A 39 -18.14 -4.26 -6.68
C ALA A 39 -17.72 -5.55 -5.97
N LEU A 40 -18.47 -6.64 -6.13
CA LEU A 40 -18.15 -7.93 -5.50
C LEU A 40 -16.83 -8.51 -5.99
N LEU A 41 -16.53 -8.41 -7.28
CA LEU A 41 -15.25 -8.84 -7.83
C LEU A 41 -14.09 -7.97 -7.33
N PHE A 42 -14.30 -6.65 -7.27
CA PHE A 42 -13.33 -5.73 -6.71
C PHE A 42 -12.98 -6.09 -5.26
N VAL A 43 -14.02 -6.26 -4.40
CA VAL A 43 -13.85 -6.63 -2.99
C VAL A 43 -13.22 -8.01 -2.87
N GLY A 44 -13.67 -8.99 -3.66
CA GLY A 44 -13.13 -10.35 -3.65
C GLY A 44 -11.64 -10.42 -3.97
N ILE A 45 -11.18 -9.70 -5.01
CA ILE A 45 -9.76 -9.66 -5.39
C ILE A 45 -8.93 -8.92 -4.32
N LYS A 46 -9.45 -7.83 -3.75
CA LYS A 46 -8.78 -7.13 -2.64
C LYS A 46 -8.70 -7.99 -1.38
N ALA A 47 -9.77 -8.69 -1.03
CA ALA A 47 -9.78 -9.62 0.08
C ALA A 47 -8.79 -10.78 -0.13
N LEU A 48 -8.74 -11.34 -1.34
CA LEU A 48 -7.76 -12.37 -1.72
C LEU A 48 -6.32 -11.88 -1.51
N ASN A 49 -6.01 -10.65 -1.93
CA ASN A 49 -4.68 -10.06 -1.73
C ASN A 49 -4.32 -10.00 -0.24
N VAL A 50 -5.22 -9.47 0.60
CA VAL A 50 -4.98 -9.32 2.03
C VAL A 50 -4.84 -10.68 2.71
N VAL A 51 -5.76 -11.61 2.44
CA VAL A 51 -5.72 -12.97 3.02
C VAL A 51 -4.45 -13.70 2.61
N MET A 52 -4.05 -13.60 1.36
CA MET A 52 -2.86 -14.24 0.84
C MET A 52 -1.59 -13.66 1.45
N ASN A 53 -1.51 -12.33 1.58
CA ASN A 53 -0.39 -11.65 2.23
C ASN A 53 -0.25 -12.10 3.69
N VAL A 54 -1.35 -12.08 4.45
CA VAL A 54 -1.34 -12.51 5.86
C VAL A 54 -1.02 -14.00 5.99
N ALA A 55 -1.64 -14.84 5.17
CA ALA A 55 -1.40 -16.29 5.21
C ALA A 55 0.07 -16.65 4.90
N LEU A 56 0.66 -16.01 3.89
CA LEU A 56 2.07 -16.21 3.54
C LEU A 56 3.01 -15.69 4.65
N ALA A 57 2.72 -14.51 5.21
CA ALA A 57 3.51 -13.97 6.30
C ALA A 57 3.46 -14.87 7.55
N VAL A 58 2.29 -15.41 7.89
CA VAL A 58 2.14 -16.36 9.00
C VAL A 58 2.83 -17.69 8.67
N ALA A 59 2.67 -18.21 7.46
CA ALA A 59 3.34 -19.45 7.04
C ALA A 59 4.87 -19.34 7.13
N PHE A 60 5.44 -18.22 6.68
CA PHE A 60 6.89 -17.97 6.79
C PHE A 60 7.32 -17.79 8.24
N GLY A 61 6.48 -17.20 9.08
CA GLY A 61 6.73 -17.11 10.53
C GLY A 61 6.75 -18.47 11.22
N VAL A 62 5.76 -19.32 10.94
CA VAL A 62 5.67 -20.68 11.50
C VAL A 62 6.80 -21.57 10.97
N ALA A 63 7.21 -21.40 9.72
CA ALA A 63 8.36 -22.11 9.14
C ALA A 63 9.73 -21.67 9.72
N GLY A 64 9.74 -20.66 10.63
CA GLY A 64 10.96 -20.18 11.26
C GLY A 64 11.88 -19.37 10.33
N LEU A 65 11.39 -18.99 9.16
CA LEU A 65 12.16 -18.25 8.14
C LEU A 65 12.57 -16.85 8.62
N PHE A 66 11.88 -16.28 9.58
CA PHE A 66 12.25 -14.98 10.18
C PHE A 66 13.49 -15.05 11.08
N ALA A 67 13.90 -16.26 11.47
CA ALA A 67 15.16 -16.48 12.23
C ALA A 67 16.39 -16.58 11.31
N THR A 68 16.20 -16.59 9.99
CA THR A 68 17.31 -16.60 9.01
C THR A 68 17.89 -15.20 8.85
N GLU A 69 19.09 -15.11 8.27
CA GLU A 69 19.75 -13.82 7.97
C GLU A 69 18.87 -12.87 7.11
N PHE A 70 17.94 -13.43 6.34
CA PHE A 70 16.97 -12.67 5.54
C PHE A 70 15.85 -12.03 6.38
N GLY A 71 15.57 -12.54 7.59
CA GLY A 71 14.69 -11.97 8.60
C GLY A 71 13.39 -11.35 8.05
N VAL A 72 13.27 -10.04 8.19
CA VAL A 72 12.10 -9.25 7.74
C VAL A 72 11.91 -9.29 6.22
N GLY A 73 12.93 -9.65 5.45
CA GLY A 73 12.85 -9.76 3.98
C GLY A 73 11.73 -10.70 3.51
N TRP A 74 11.43 -11.76 4.27
CA TRP A 74 10.34 -12.68 3.95
C TRP A 74 8.94 -12.03 3.94
N VAL A 75 8.75 -10.96 4.69
CA VAL A 75 7.50 -10.19 4.66
C VAL A 75 7.35 -9.47 3.32
N PHE A 76 8.44 -8.91 2.78
CA PHE A 76 8.42 -8.30 1.44
C PHE A 76 8.16 -9.34 0.35
N VAL A 77 8.73 -10.53 0.46
CA VAL A 77 8.47 -11.65 -0.46
C VAL A 77 7.00 -12.04 -0.43
N ALA A 78 6.41 -12.19 0.75
CA ALA A 78 4.98 -12.50 0.91
C ALA A 78 4.10 -11.43 0.23
N ASN A 79 4.42 -10.17 0.45
CA ASN A 79 3.70 -9.05 -0.15
C ASN A 79 3.86 -9.03 -1.68
N LEU A 80 5.07 -9.24 -2.18
CA LEU A 80 5.32 -9.30 -3.62
C LEU A 80 4.53 -10.43 -4.29
N ILE A 81 4.54 -11.64 -3.71
CA ILE A 81 3.75 -12.77 -4.23
C ILE A 81 2.26 -12.41 -4.26
N ALA A 82 1.73 -11.81 -3.17
CA ALA A 82 0.34 -11.39 -3.11
C ALA A 82 0.00 -10.34 -4.18
N SER A 83 0.88 -9.35 -4.41
CA SER A 83 0.70 -8.31 -5.44
C SER A 83 0.75 -8.89 -6.85
N VAL A 84 1.70 -9.80 -7.14
CA VAL A 84 1.82 -10.47 -8.45
C VAL A 84 0.58 -11.33 -8.73
N VAL A 85 0.14 -12.16 -7.78
CA VAL A 85 -1.05 -12.99 -7.96
C VAL A 85 -2.30 -12.12 -8.15
N THR A 86 -2.45 -11.06 -7.37
CA THR A 86 -3.55 -10.11 -7.53
C THR A 86 -3.55 -9.49 -8.93
N TRP A 87 -2.39 -9.10 -9.42
CA TRP A 87 -2.23 -8.56 -10.76
C TRP A 87 -2.60 -9.58 -11.84
N LEU A 88 -2.17 -10.84 -11.71
CA LEU A 88 -2.55 -11.91 -12.63
C LEU A 88 -4.06 -12.19 -12.62
N VAL A 89 -4.67 -12.27 -11.45
CA VAL A 89 -6.11 -12.49 -11.29
C VAL A 89 -6.91 -11.37 -11.92
N ILE A 90 -6.51 -10.12 -11.71
CA ILE A 90 -7.23 -8.98 -12.28
C ILE A 90 -7.07 -8.91 -13.80
N LEU A 91 -5.89 -9.25 -14.35
CA LEU A 91 -5.68 -9.36 -15.79
C LEU A 91 -6.52 -10.46 -16.45
N ALA A 92 -6.76 -11.57 -15.73
CA ALA A 92 -7.62 -12.65 -16.21
C ALA A 92 -9.11 -12.27 -16.16
N THR A 93 -9.48 -11.36 -15.27
CA THR A 93 -10.89 -11.00 -15.01
C THR A 93 -11.36 -9.80 -15.82
N VAL A 94 -10.44 -8.90 -16.18
CA VAL A 94 -10.75 -7.68 -16.93
C VAL A 94 -10.56 -7.92 -18.44
N ASP A 95 -11.59 -7.61 -19.23
CA ASP A 95 -11.52 -7.72 -20.68
C ASP A 95 -10.37 -6.87 -21.24
N ARG A 96 -9.52 -7.52 -22.05
CA ARG A 96 -8.38 -6.90 -22.72
C ARG A 96 -8.82 -6.04 -23.88
N THR A 97 -9.42 -4.89 -23.61
CA THR A 97 -9.58 -3.89 -24.67
C THR A 97 -8.31 -3.06 -24.73
N VAL A 98 -7.64 -3.08 -25.86
CA VAL A 98 -6.46 -2.24 -26.11
C VAL A 98 -6.92 -0.78 -26.02
N PRO A 99 -6.49 0.01 -25.02
CA PRO A 99 -6.90 1.39 -24.91
C PRO A 99 -6.29 2.20 -26.07
N LYS A 100 -7.11 2.87 -26.84
CA LYS A 100 -6.63 3.91 -27.76
C LYS A 100 -6.22 5.11 -26.92
N ILE A 101 -4.95 5.47 -26.96
CA ILE A 101 -4.42 6.61 -26.21
C ILE A 101 -4.97 7.89 -26.86
N ASN A 102 -5.83 8.58 -26.15
CA ASN A 102 -6.29 9.91 -26.53
C ASN A 102 -5.47 10.96 -25.78
N TRP A 103 -4.54 11.61 -26.48
CA TRP A 103 -3.63 12.58 -25.89
C TRP A 103 -4.34 13.80 -25.27
N ALA A 104 -5.46 14.24 -25.84
CA ALA A 104 -6.25 15.34 -25.28
C ALA A 104 -6.88 14.94 -23.93
N LEU A 105 -7.42 13.74 -23.84
CA LEU A 105 -7.97 13.20 -22.60
C LEU A 105 -6.86 13.02 -21.54
N LEU A 106 -5.70 12.52 -21.97
CA LEU A 106 -4.55 12.32 -21.09
C LEU A 106 -4.08 13.64 -20.48
N ALA A 107 -3.97 14.71 -21.29
CA ALA A 107 -3.60 16.04 -20.83
C ALA A 107 -4.61 16.59 -19.80
N ALA A 108 -5.91 16.43 -20.03
CA ALA A 108 -6.95 16.84 -19.10
C ALA A 108 -6.88 16.06 -17.76
N VAL A 109 -6.63 14.74 -17.82
CA VAL A 109 -6.45 13.91 -16.63
C VAL A 109 -5.22 14.35 -15.84
N PHE A 110 -4.09 14.64 -16.50
CA PHE A 110 -2.89 15.14 -15.82
C PHE A 110 -3.13 16.50 -15.17
N ALA A 111 -3.78 17.44 -15.86
CA ALA A 111 -4.08 18.75 -15.31
C ALA A 111 -4.96 18.67 -14.05
N TYR A 112 -5.90 17.73 -14.02
CA TYR A 112 -6.75 17.47 -12.85
C TYR A 112 -6.01 16.73 -11.73
N SER A 113 -5.19 15.74 -12.08
CA SER A 113 -4.52 14.85 -11.11
C SER A 113 -3.37 15.54 -10.39
N LEU A 114 -2.69 16.49 -11.05
CA LEU A 114 -1.50 17.15 -10.48
C LEU A 114 -1.79 17.90 -9.16
N PRO A 115 -2.81 18.77 -9.07
CA PRO A 115 -3.16 19.40 -7.80
C PRO A 115 -3.64 18.39 -6.75
N LEU A 116 -4.33 17.33 -7.16
CA LEU A 116 -4.75 16.26 -6.25
C LEU A 116 -3.56 15.50 -5.69
N LEU A 117 -2.53 15.26 -6.51
CA LEU A 117 -1.28 14.63 -6.09
C LEU A 117 -0.54 15.47 -5.06
N VAL A 118 -0.46 16.78 -5.25
CA VAL A 118 0.16 17.69 -4.28
C VAL A 118 -0.59 17.66 -2.94
N GLY A 119 -1.94 17.68 -2.98
CA GLY A 119 -2.77 17.55 -1.79
C GLY A 119 -2.58 16.20 -1.07
N GLY A 120 -2.51 15.12 -1.82
CA GLY A 120 -2.24 13.78 -1.30
C GLY A 120 -0.86 13.65 -0.67
N LEU A 121 0.16 14.19 -1.32
CA LEU A 121 1.53 14.25 -0.78
C LEU A 121 1.61 15.06 0.51
N ALA A 122 0.94 16.22 0.57
CA ALA A 122 0.88 17.02 1.77
C ALA A 122 0.21 16.28 2.93
N GLY A 123 -0.89 15.57 2.68
CA GLY A 123 -1.55 14.74 3.69
C GLY A 123 -0.66 13.61 4.20
N THR A 124 -0.01 12.90 3.29
CA THR A 124 0.94 11.84 3.65
C THR A 124 2.14 12.39 4.41
N ALA A 125 2.71 13.50 3.96
CA ALA A 125 3.82 14.16 4.66
C ALA A 125 3.45 14.56 6.08
N ASN A 126 2.24 15.09 6.30
CA ASN A 126 1.74 15.43 7.64
C ASN A 126 1.72 14.21 8.56
N GLU A 127 1.20 13.07 8.08
CA GLU A 127 1.17 11.83 8.86
C GLU A 127 2.57 11.28 9.19
N PHE A 128 3.53 11.44 8.27
CA PHE A 128 4.93 11.03 8.50
C PHE A 128 5.69 11.97 9.42
N ILE A 129 5.46 13.27 9.31
CA ILE A 129 6.15 14.31 10.12
C ILE A 129 5.88 14.09 11.61
N ASP A 130 4.66 13.77 12.01
CA ASP A 130 4.32 13.52 13.41
C ASP A 130 5.21 12.45 14.04
N ARG A 131 5.39 11.32 13.35
CA ARG A 131 6.23 10.22 13.82
C ARG A 131 7.72 10.58 13.84
N GLN A 132 8.18 11.35 12.88
CA GLN A 132 9.57 11.82 12.85
C GLN A 132 9.84 12.83 13.95
N LEU A 133 8.93 13.76 14.20
CA LEU A 133 9.05 14.73 15.29
C LEU A 133 9.15 14.05 16.64
N ILE A 134 8.31 13.03 16.94
CA ILE A 134 8.41 12.27 18.17
C ILE A 134 9.79 11.61 18.30
N LYS A 135 10.31 11.04 17.20
CA LYS A 135 11.62 10.37 17.21
C LYS A 135 12.78 11.33 17.51
N TYR A 136 12.72 12.58 17.02
CA TYR A 136 13.82 13.52 17.15
C TYR A 136 13.69 14.45 18.35
N LEU A 137 12.46 14.77 18.80
CA LEU A 137 12.21 15.72 19.88
C LEU A 137 12.19 15.08 21.27
N VAL A 138 11.94 13.76 21.34
CA VAL A 138 11.91 13.04 22.63
C VAL A 138 13.29 12.47 22.94
N PRO A 139 13.99 12.95 24.00
CA PRO A 139 15.37 12.56 24.28
C PRO A 139 15.51 11.12 24.74
N GLU A 140 14.52 10.59 25.48
CA GLU A 140 14.53 9.23 26.03
C GLU A 140 13.23 8.49 25.72
N GLY A 141 13.33 7.23 25.33
CA GLY A 141 12.15 6.39 25.06
C GLY A 141 11.38 6.72 23.77
N ALA A 142 11.97 7.46 22.82
CA ALA A 142 11.34 7.87 21.58
C ALA A 142 10.67 6.71 20.83
N MET A 143 11.33 5.55 20.76
CA MET A 143 10.79 4.36 20.07
C MET A 143 9.54 3.80 20.74
N ALA A 144 9.49 3.80 22.08
CA ALA A 144 8.32 3.37 22.83
C ALA A 144 7.14 4.35 22.59
N GLN A 145 7.40 5.64 22.59
CA GLN A 145 6.37 6.65 22.32
C GLN A 145 5.87 6.60 20.87
N VAL A 146 6.73 6.40 19.88
CA VAL A 146 6.30 6.15 18.49
C VAL A 146 5.43 4.90 18.41
N GLY A 147 5.74 3.84 19.16
CA GLY A 147 4.93 2.64 19.23
C GLY A 147 3.53 2.90 19.82
N ILE A 148 3.45 3.62 20.93
CA ILE A 148 2.18 4.02 21.57
C ILE A 148 1.36 4.91 20.64
N TYR A 149 1.98 5.93 20.04
CA TYR A 149 1.35 6.80 19.06
C TYR A 149 0.79 6.01 17.87
N GLY A 150 1.57 5.07 17.34
CA GLY A 150 1.13 4.18 16.26
C GLY A 150 -0.05 3.28 16.65
N ALA A 151 -0.12 2.81 17.90
CA ALA A 151 -1.24 2.02 18.39
C ALA A 151 -2.52 2.87 18.53
N ILE A 152 -2.41 4.08 19.08
CA ILE A 152 -3.54 5.01 19.24
C ILE A 152 -4.06 5.45 17.85
N THR A 153 -3.16 5.73 16.91
CA THR A 153 -3.52 6.11 15.54
C THR A 153 -4.32 5.00 14.84
N LYS A 154 -4.03 3.71 15.10
CA LYS A 154 -4.81 2.60 14.54
C LYS A 154 -6.27 2.59 15.05
N ILE A 155 -6.52 3.03 16.28
CA ILE A 155 -7.88 3.18 16.80
C ILE A 155 -8.58 4.36 16.09
N ALA A 156 -7.86 5.46 15.89
CA ALA A 156 -8.39 6.63 15.17
C ALA A 156 -8.75 6.31 13.70
N VAL A 157 -8.04 5.37 13.04
CA VAL A 157 -8.36 4.91 11.68
C VAL A 157 -9.77 4.35 11.57
N VAL A 158 -10.29 3.69 12.62
CA VAL A 158 -11.68 3.20 12.62
C VAL A 158 -12.67 4.36 12.47
N MET A 159 -12.44 5.47 13.19
CA MET A 159 -13.26 6.68 13.08
C MET A 159 -13.14 7.31 11.68
N MET A 160 -11.94 7.29 11.10
CA MET A 160 -11.69 7.78 9.73
C MET A 160 -12.45 6.96 8.69
N LEU A 161 -12.59 5.64 8.87
CA LEU A 161 -13.40 4.79 7.99
C LEU A 161 -14.89 5.21 8.01
N PHE A 162 -15.46 5.48 9.18
CA PHE A 162 -16.84 5.98 9.28
C PHE A 162 -16.98 7.34 8.56
N TYR A 163 -16.05 8.25 8.77
CA TYR A 163 -16.04 9.53 8.06
C TYR A 163 -15.95 9.37 6.54
N GLN A 164 -15.11 8.46 6.05
CA GLN A 164 -14.99 8.18 4.61
C GLN A 164 -16.27 7.58 4.03
N MET A 165 -16.92 6.66 4.77
CA MET A 165 -18.23 6.10 4.38
C MET A 165 -19.28 7.19 4.24
N TYR A 166 -19.36 8.09 5.22
CA TYR A 166 -20.28 9.23 5.18
C TYR A 166 -20.02 10.16 3.99
N ARG A 167 -18.75 10.49 3.76
CA ARG A 167 -18.33 11.35 2.63
C ARG A 167 -18.65 10.74 1.26
N LEU A 168 -18.64 9.41 1.14
CA LEU A 168 -18.97 8.70 -0.10
C LEU A 168 -20.51 8.60 -0.31
N ALA A 169 -21.28 8.69 0.77
CA ALA A 169 -22.74 8.59 0.72
C ALA A 169 -23.44 9.96 0.54
N ALA A 170 -22.76 11.06 0.89
CA ALA A 170 -23.24 12.45 0.74
C ALA A 170 -22.87 13.03 -0.62
#